data_a1a1e6f55e874e5b90a5083583cbb933
#
_entry.id   a1a1e6f55e874e5b90a5083583cbb933
#
_cell.length_a   1.000
_cell.length_b   1.000
_cell.length_c   1.000
_cell.angle_alpha   90.00
_cell.angle_beta   90.00
_cell.angle_gamma   90.00
#
_symmetry.space_group_name_H-M   'P 1'
#
loop_
_entity.id
_entity.type
_entity.pdbx_description
1 polymer ?
#
loop_
_entity_poly.entity_id
_entity_poly.type
_entity_poly.pdbx_seq_one_letter_code
_entity_poly.pdbx_strand_id
1 'polypeptide(L)'
;MISSILKKFSGRHYGKYLKKCQPIIERINAIELEYQSLSDAQLRAKTAEFMKRNQEGGESLDDLLPEAFAVVKSAARRMCGQSYDVCDHQLPWEMVHYDVQFIGGITLHEKRIAEMATGEGKTLVSTCPLYLNALTGRNCQLVTVNDYLARRDSEWMGHLFRFLGLTVGCIQNSMDPQTRREMYACNITYGTASEFGFDYLRDNGMTSRKEDQVQRDHYFCIIDEVDSILVDEARTPLIISGPMQDCLLYTSPSPRDISRS
;
A
#
# COMPACT_ATOMS: atom_id res chain seq x y z
N MET A 1 40.02 -0.93 9.48
CA MET A 1 39.67 -0.37 10.80
C MET A 1 38.38 0.41 10.82
N ILE A 2 38.11 1.32 9.89
CA ILE A 2 36.85 2.12 9.82
C ILE A 2 35.61 1.24 9.61
N SER A 3 35.66 0.19 8.77
CA SER A 3 34.52 -0.72 8.53
C SER A 3 34.11 -1.54 9.74
N SER A 4 35.05 -1.87 10.63
CA SER A 4 34.78 -2.60 11.88
C SER A 4 34.12 -1.72 12.94
N ILE A 5 34.44 -0.41 12.93
CA ILE A 5 33.82 0.58 13.83
C ILE A 5 32.39 0.87 13.37
N LEU A 6 32.17 1.04 12.06
CA LEU A 6 30.82 1.23 11.46
C LEU A 6 29.91 0.05 11.73
N LYS A 7 30.36 -1.22 11.60
CA LYS A 7 29.60 -2.43 11.95
C LYS A 7 29.23 -2.46 13.45
N LYS A 8 30.11 -1.98 14.32
CA LYS A 8 29.84 -1.96 15.76
C LYS A 8 28.81 -0.89 16.17
N PHE A 9 28.75 0.23 15.44
CA PHE A 9 27.72 1.26 15.64
C PHE A 9 26.38 0.86 15.02
N SER A 10 26.37 0.30 13.83
CA SER A 10 25.18 -0.21 13.13
C SER A 10 24.50 -1.31 13.96
N GLY A 11 25.25 -2.33 14.42
CA GLY A 11 24.66 -3.42 15.18
C GLY A 11 24.03 -3.01 16.53
N ARG A 12 24.46 -1.92 17.15
CA ARG A 12 23.84 -1.39 18.37
C ARG A 12 22.47 -0.76 18.13
N HIS A 13 22.27 -0.13 16.97
CA HIS A 13 21.00 0.50 16.63
C HIS A 13 19.92 -0.56 16.36
N TYR A 14 20.23 -1.59 15.57
CA TYR A 14 19.34 -2.73 15.33
C TYR A 14 18.99 -3.46 16.63
N GLY A 15 19.97 -3.75 17.47
CA GLY A 15 19.72 -4.44 18.75
C GLY A 15 18.78 -3.67 19.69
N LYS A 16 18.83 -2.33 19.69
CA LYS A 16 17.87 -1.51 20.45
C LYS A 16 16.47 -1.56 19.86
N TYR A 17 16.38 -1.49 18.53
CA TYR A 17 15.09 -1.55 17.84
C TYR A 17 14.40 -2.89 18.01
N LEU A 18 15.13 -3.99 17.87
CA LEU A 18 14.62 -5.34 18.12
C LEU A 18 14.09 -5.49 19.56
N LYS A 19 14.84 -4.97 20.56
CA LYS A 19 14.38 -4.96 21.95
C LYS A 19 13.11 -4.12 22.18
N LYS A 20 12.91 -3.06 21.39
CA LYS A 20 11.66 -2.26 21.41
C LYS A 20 10.49 -3.04 20.83
N CYS A 21 10.70 -3.77 19.73
CA CYS A 21 9.66 -4.54 19.08
C CYS A 21 9.26 -5.80 19.86
N GLN A 22 10.19 -6.41 20.60
CA GLN A 22 9.96 -7.69 21.28
C GLN A 22 8.69 -7.74 22.15
N PRO A 23 8.45 -6.79 23.08
CA PRO A 23 7.24 -6.82 23.92
C PRO A 23 5.96 -6.62 23.09
N ILE A 24 6.03 -5.89 21.99
CA ILE A 24 4.89 -5.72 21.08
C ILE A 24 4.55 -7.06 20.42
N ILE A 25 5.58 -7.78 19.93
CA ILE A 25 5.41 -9.09 19.29
C ILE A 25 4.86 -10.13 20.26
N GLU A 26 5.36 -10.14 21.50
CA GLU A 26 4.86 -11.02 22.54
C GLU A 26 3.38 -10.75 22.82
N ARG A 27 2.98 -9.49 22.86
CA ARG A 27 1.57 -9.08 22.99
C ARG A 27 0.72 -9.49 21.79
N ILE A 28 1.22 -9.31 20.55
CA ILE A 28 0.55 -9.78 19.32
C ILE A 28 0.27 -11.28 19.42
N ASN A 29 1.28 -12.07 19.79
CA ASN A 29 1.16 -13.52 19.87
C ASN A 29 0.19 -13.97 20.97
N ALA A 30 0.20 -13.31 22.14
CA ALA A 30 -0.72 -13.59 23.22
C ALA A 30 -2.18 -13.32 22.80
N ILE A 31 -2.45 -12.17 22.19
CA ILE A 31 -3.79 -11.82 21.70
C ILE A 31 -4.22 -12.76 20.55
N GLU A 32 -3.32 -13.15 19.67
CA GLU A 32 -3.63 -14.09 18.58
C GLU A 32 -4.08 -15.44 19.11
N LEU A 33 -3.47 -15.94 20.17
CA LEU A 33 -3.90 -17.17 20.84
C LEU A 33 -5.35 -17.07 21.37
N GLU A 34 -5.72 -15.93 21.94
CA GLU A 34 -7.10 -15.68 22.38
C GLU A 34 -8.06 -15.65 21.18
N TYR A 35 -7.64 -14.99 20.09
CA TYR A 35 -8.46 -14.85 18.88
C TYR A 35 -8.67 -16.16 18.11
N GLN A 36 -7.83 -17.18 18.32
CA GLN A 36 -8.07 -18.52 17.75
C GLN A 36 -9.39 -19.14 18.22
N SER A 37 -9.89 -18.77 19.39
CA SER A 37 -11.17 -19.25 19.93
C SER A 37 -12.40 -18.56 19.32
N LEU A 38 -12.22 -17.42 18.65
CA LEU A 38 -13.32 -16.66 18.02
C LEU A 38 -13.83 -17.37 16.76
N SER A 39 -15.12 -17.23 16.47
CA SER A 39 -15.65 -17.59 15.15
C SER A 39 -15.16 -16.60 14.06
N ASP A 40 -15.27 -17.00 12.79
CA ASP A 40 -14.89 -16.12 11.67
C ASP A 40 -15.69 -14.80 11.67
N ALA A 41 -16.98 -14.87 12.00
CA ALA A 41 -17.83 -13.69 12.13
C ALA A 41 -17.37 -12.76 13.27
N GLN A 42 -16.98 -13.32 14.40
CA GLN A 42 -16.44 -12.54 15.53
C GLN A 42 -15.09 -11.92 15.20
N LEU A 43 -14.20 -12.65 14.53
CA LEU A 43 -12.91 -12.13 14.11
C LEU A 43 -13.09 -10.98 13.11
N ARG A 44 -13.98 -11.15 12.12
CA ARG A 44 -14.32 -10.09 11.15
C ARG A 44 -14.91 -8.86 11.83
N ALA A 45 -15.76 -9.04 12.85
CA ALA A 45 -16.37 -7.95 13.60
C ALA A 45 -15.35 -7.07 14.33
N LYS A 46 -14.13 -7.58 14.62
CA LYS A 46 -13.04 -6.80 15.21
C LYS A 46 -12.64 -5.61 14.34
N THR A 47 -12.73 -5.71 13.02
CA THR A 47 -12.44 -4.60 12.12
C THR A 47 -13.36 -3.40 12.38
N ALA A 48 -14.67 -3.63 12.47
CA ALA A 48 -15.63 -2.57 12.77
C ALA A 48 -15.44 -2.01 14.20
N GLU A 49 -15.12 -2.87 15.17
CA GLU A 49 -14.79 -2.46 16.54
C GLU A 49 -13.57 -1.52 16.55
N PHE A 50 -12.49 -1.89 15.88
CA PHE A 50 -11.26 -1.07 15.82
C PHE A 50 -11.47 0.25 15.07
N MET A 51 -12.22 0.23 13.97
CA MET A 51 -12.60 1.46 13.27
C MET A 51 -13.34 2.40 14.20
N LYS A 52 -14.30 1.89 14.96
CA LYS A 52 -15.06 2.69 15.93
C LYS A 52 -14.16 3.24 17.04
N ARG A 53 -13.30 2.42 17.62
CA ARG A 53 -12.34 2.83 18.66
C ARG A 53 -11.41 3.93 18.18
N ASN A 54 -10.92 3.85 16.94
CA ASN A 54 -10.05 4.86 16.36
C ASN A 54 -10.80 6.15 15.99
N GLN A 55 -11.90 6.01 15.22
CA GLN A 55 -12.59 7.17 14.61
C GLN A 55 -13.47 7.93 15.62
N GLU A 56 -14.16 7.22 16.50
CA GLU A 56 -15.07 7.79 17.49
C GLU A 56 -14.44 7.86 18.88
N GLY A 57 -13.63 6.86 19.26
CA GLY A 57 -13.02 6.73 20.58
C GLY A 57 -11.70 7.48 20.73
N GLY A 58 -11.09 7.94 19.63
CA GLY A 58 -9.82 8.67 19.64
C GLY A 58 -8.59 7.80 20.02
N GLU A 59 -8.72 6.48 19.99
CA GLU A 59 -7.62 5.57 20.28
C GLU A 59 -6.60 5.60 19.12
N SER A 60 -5.33 5.69 19.44
CA SER A 60 -4.28 5.79 18.41
C SER A 60 -4.08 4.46 17.69
N LEU A 61 -3.56 4.52 16.45
CA LEU A 61 -3.18 3.31 15.72
C LEU A 61 -2.06 2.54 16.42
N ASP A 62 -1.17 3.23 17.13
CA ASP A 62 -0.10 2.58 17.90
C ASP A 62 -0.66 1.73 19.05
N ASP A 63 -1.73 2.19 19.70
CA ASP A 63 -2.41 1.43 20.76
C ASP A 63 -3.14 0.21 20.20
N LEU A 64 -3.77 0.35 19.02
CA LEU A 64 -4.47 -0.72 18.31
C LEU A 64 -3.54 -1.73 17.64
N LEU A 65 -2.28 -1.37 17.38
CA LEU A 65 -1.34 -2.18 16.59
C LEU A 65 -1.24 -3.64 17.04
N PRO A 66 -1.09 -3.96 18.33
CA PRO A 66 -0.97 -5.38 18.74
C PRO A 66 -2.23 -6.19 18.44
N GLU A 67 -3.41 -5.63 18.68
CA GLU A 67 -4.68 -6.30 18.39
C GLU A 67 -4.93 -6.43 16.89
N ALA A 68 -4.65 -5.39 16.12
CA ALA A 68 -4.81 -5.38 14.67
C ALA A 68 -3.89 -6.41 13.98
N PHE A 69 -2.62 -6.48 14.38
CA PHE A 69 -1.69 -7.48 13.83
C PHE A 69 -2.07 -8.90 14.24
N ALA A 70 -2.60 -9.09 15.45
CA ALA A 70 -3.11 -10.38 15.91
C ALA A 70 -4.32 -10.85 15.08
N VAL A 71 -5.25 -9.94 14.74
CA VAL A 71 -6.39 -10.23 13.85
C VAL A 71 -5.92 -10.67 12.48
N VAL A 72 -4.95 -9.97 11.88
CA VAL A 72 -4.37 -10.31 10.57
C VAL A 72 -3.71 -11.70 10.62
N LYS A 73 -2.91 -11.98 11.65
CA LYS A 73 -2.28 -13.31 11.84
C LYS A 73 -3.30 -14.42 11.99
N SER A 74 -4.32 -14.21 12.84
CA SER A 74 -5.39 -15.18 13.06
C SER A 74 -6.19 -15.45 11.77
N ALA A 75 -6.49 -14.41 10.98
CA ALA A 75 -7.13 -14.56 9.67
C ALA A 75 -6.28 -15.37 8.69
N ALA A 76 -4.98 -15.03 8.56
CA ALA A 76 -4.04 -15.75 7.71
C ALA A 76 -3.96 -17.24 8.07
N ARG A 77 -3.95 -17.57 9.37
CA ARG A 77 -3.95 -18.96 9.87
C ARG A 77 -5.22 -19.71 9.46
N ARG A 78 -6.39 -19.08 9.52
CA ARG A 78 -7.67 -19.71 9.15
C ARG A 78 -7.80 -19.97 7.65
N MET A 79 -7.12 -19.17 6.85
CA MET A 79 -7.07 -19.34 5.40
C MET A 79 -6.16 -20.50 4.96
N CYS A 80 -5.25 -20.97 5.83
CA CYS A 80 -4.34 -22.07 5.51
C CYS A 80 -5.09 -23.33 5.07
N GLY A 81 -4.60 -23.95 3.99
CA GLY A 81 -5.20 -25.14 3.39
C GLY A 81 -6.36 -24.87 2.42
N GLN A 82 -6.75 -23.61 2.24
CA GLN A 82 -7.71 -23.21 1.20
C GLN A 82 -6.95 -22.73 -0.04
N SER A 83 -7.58 -22.84 -1.21
CA SER A 83 -7.05 -22.31 -2.47
C SER A 83 -7.88 -21.15 -2.95
N TYR A 84 -7.22 -20.17 -3.53
CA TYR A 84 -7.83 -18.91 -3.99
C TYR A 84 -7.44 -18.62 -5.44
N ASP A 85 -8.37 -17.99 -6.17
CA ASP A 85 -8.09 -17.51 -7.52
C ASP A 85 -7.18 -16.28 -7.47
N VAL A 86 -6.01 -16.40 -8.12
CA VAL A 86 -5.01 -15.33 -8.24
C VAL A 86 -4.46 -15.33 -9.67
N CYS A 87 -4.67 -14.28 -10.43
CA CYS A 87 -4.25 -14.19 -11.83
C CYS A 87 -4.65 -15.41 -12.66
N ASP A 88 -5.91 -15.82 -12.54
CA ASP A 88 -6.50 -16.96 -13.25
C ASP A 88 -5.89 -18.34 -12.86
N HIS A 89 -5.19 -18.41 -11.73
CA HIS A 89 -4.63 -19.64 -11.17
C HIS A 89 -5.13 -19.89 -9.75
N GLN A 90 -5.31 -21.18 -9.42
CA GLN A 90 -5.61 -21.59 -8.05
C GLN A 90 -4.32 -21.68 -7.23
N LEU A 91 -4.13 -20.76 -6.30
CA LEU A 91 -2.98 -20.74 -5.40
C LEU A 91 -3.40 -21.17 -3.98
N PRO A 92 -2.70 -22.13 -3.37
CA PRO A 92 -2.95 -22.49 -1.98
C PRO A 92 -2.46 -21.38 -1.06
N TRP A 93 -3.21 -21.15 0.02
CA TRP A 93 -2.77 -20.28 1.09
C TRP A 93 -2.07 -21.10 2.17
N GLU A 94 -0.77 -20.91 2.31
CA GLU A 94 0.06 -21.61 3.29
C GLU A 94 0.83 -20.63 4.20
N MET A 95 0.42 -19.36 4.19
CA MET A 95 1.17 -18.28 4.83
C MET A 95 0.56 -17.90 6.18
N VAL A 96 1.41 -17.92 7.21
CA VAL A 96 1.12 -17.35 8.53
C VAL A 96 2.32 -16.48 8.92
N HIS A 97 2.07 -15.30 9.48
CA HIS A 97 3.12 -14.37 9.86
C HIS A 97 4.07 -14.94 10.91
N TYR A 98 5.36 -14.83 10.64
CA TYR A 98 6.43 -15.07 11.61
C TYR A 98 6.73 -13.82 12.43
N ASP A 99 7.32 -14.00 13.60
CA ASP A 99 7.65 -12.88 14.50
C ASP A 99 8.58 -11.84 13.85
N VAL A 100 9.54 -12.28 13.05
CA VAL A 100 10.43 -11.38 12.29
C VAL A 100 9.68 -10.53 11.27
N GLN A 101 8.59 -11.03 10.71
CA GLN A 101 7.76 -10.30 9.75
C GLN A 101 6.95 -9.18 10.43
N PHE A 102 6.59 -9.35 11.70
CA PHE A 102 5.98 -8.24 12.48
C PHE A 102 6.97 -7.10 12.70
N ILE A 103 8.26 -7.36 12.85
CA ILE A 103 9.27 -6.29 12.92
C ILE A 103 9.24 -5.45 11.64
N GLY A 104 9.16 -6.11 10.47
CA GLY A 104 8.98 -5.44 9.19
C GLY A 104 7.71 -4.60 9.13
N GLY A 105 6.57 -5.17 9.55
CA GLY A 105 5.29 -4.48 9.60
C GLY A 105 5.28 -3.26 10.52
N ILE A 106 5.85 -3.37 11.73
CA ILE A 106 6.02 -2.26 12.68
C ILE A 106 6.92 -1.17 12.06
N THR A 107 8.03 -1.57 11.42
CA THR A 107 8.96 -0.65 10.75
C THR A 107 8.26 0.17 9.67
N LEU A 108 7.44 -0.47 8.84
CA LEU A 108 6.66 0.20 7.79
C LEU A 108 5.58 1.12 8.38
N HIS A 109 4.90 0.70 9.44
CA HIS A 109 3.93 1.55 10.13
C HIS A 109 4.59 2.81 10.73
N GLU A 110 5.80 2.68 11.28
CA GLU A 110 6.61 3.80 11.77
C GLU A 110 7.18 4.68 10.64
N LYS A 111 6.78 4.46 9.37
CA LYS A 111 7.23 5.24 8.20
C LYS A 111 8.74 5.15 7.96
N ARG A 112 9.29 3.97 8.14
CA ARG A 112 10.71 3.66 7.93
C ARG A 112 10.90 2.69 6.77
N ILE A 113 12.13 2.50 6.36
CA ILE A 113 12.52 1.51 5.35
C ILE A 113 12.77 0.18 6.07
N ALA A 114 12.09 -0.87 5.60
CA ALA A 114 12.32 -2.25 6.02
C ALA A 114 13.08 -2.97 4.90
N GLU A 115 14.35 -3.27 5.12
CA GLU A 115 15.15 -4.09 4.22
C GLU A 115 14.92 -5.56 4.53
N MET A 116 14.45 -6.30 3.52
CA MET A 116 14.16 -7.73 3.62
C MET A 116 14.73 -8.45 2.40
N ALA A 117 15.37 -9.60 2.62
CA ALA A 117 15.88 -10.42 1.53
C ALA A 117 14.75 -11.01 0.67
N THR A 118 15.10 -11.43 -0.53
CA THR A 118 14.17 -12.15 -1.43
C THR A 118 13.73 -13.46 -0.76
N GLY A 119 12.43 -13.76 -0.81
CA GLY A 119 11.88 -14.98 -0.20
C GLY A 119 11.47 -14.84 1.27
N GLU A 120 11.72 -13.71 1.95
CA GLU A 120 11.33 -13.51 3.36
C GLU A 120 9.85 -13.12 3.55
N GLY A 121 9.08 -13.08 2.46
CA GLY A 121 7.63 -12.83 2.51
C GLY A 121 7.25 -11.36 2.63
N LYS A 122 7.94 -10.47 1.93
CA LYS A 122 7.63 -9.01 1.88
C LYS A 122 6.14 -8.72 1.63
N THR A 123 5.53 -9.44 0.69
CA THR A 123 4.12 -9.29 0.34
C THR A 123 3.19 -9.54 1.54
N LEU A 124 3.49 -10.56 2.35
CA LEU A 124 2.73 -10.86 3.55
C LEU A 124 2.97 -9.82 4.66
N VAL A 125 4.21 -9.33 4.81
CA VAL A 125 4.57 -8.29 5.79
C VAL A 125 3.76 -7.02 5.61
N SER A 126 3.52 -6.60 4.36
CA SER A 126 2.76 -5.39 4.04
C SER A 126 1.30 -5.44 4.51
N THR A 127 0.74 -6.64 4.70
CA THR A 127 -0.67 -6.80 5.08
C THR A 127 -0.99 -6.21 6.46
N CYS A 128 -0.09 -6.35 7.42
CA CYS A 128 -0.29 -5.85 8.78
C CYS A 128 -0.39 -4.31 8.84
N PRO A 129 0.59 -3.53 8.33
CA PRO A 129 0.50 -2.09 8.36
C PRO A 129 -0.58 -1.52 7.44
N LEU A 130 -0.90 -2.18 6.30
CA LEU A 130 -2.02 -1.77 5.46
C LEU A 130 -3.35 -1.94 6.19
N TYR A 131 -3.58 -3.11 6.82
CA TYR A 131 -4.78 -3.33 7.62
C TYR A 131 -4.93 -2.30 8.73
N LEU A 132 -3.87 -2.09 9.53
CA LEU A 132 -3.89 -1.15 10.65
C LEU A 132 -4.23 0.28 10.19
N ASN A 133 -3.58 0.77 9.15
CA ASN A 133 -3.81 2.13 8.66
C ASN A 133 -5.18 2.29 7.97
N ALA A 134 -5.71 1.23 7.35
CA ALA A 134 -7.04 1.23 6.76
C ALA A 134 -8.18 1.36 7.80
N LEU A 135 -7.93 1.07 9.08
CA LEU A 135 -8.90 1.25 10.16
C LEU A 135 -9.33 2.71 10.37
N THR A 136 -8.53 3.66 9.89
CA THR A 136 -8.91 5.09 9.88
C THR A 136 -10.06 5.41 8.93
N GLY A 137 -10.46 4.48 8.06
CA GLY A 137 -11.43 4.71 6.99
C GLY A 137 -10.88 5.46 5.79
N ARG A 138 -9.58 5.79 5.78
CA ARG A 138 -8.88 6.46 4.68
C ARG A 138 -8.19 5.43 3.78
N ASN A 139 -8.04 5.78 2.50
CA ASN A 139 -7.39 4.90 1.53
C ASN A 139 -5.90 4.71 1.83
N CYS A 140 -5.46 3.46 1.82
CA CYS A 140 -4.06 3.05 1.90
C CYS A 140 -3.60 2.55 0.54
N GLN A 141 -2.40 2.93 0.12
CA GLN A 141 -1.86 2.58 -1.19
C GLN A 141 -0.65 1.66 -1.06
N LEU A 142 -0.56 0.67 -1.94
CA LEU A 142 0.65 -0.13 -2.12
C LEU A 142 1.13 0.02 -3.55
N VAL A 143 2.36 0.53 -3.68
CA VAL A 143 3.01 0.80 -4.96
C VAL A 143 3.98 -0.31 -5.29
N THR A 144 3.85 -0.90 -6.49
CA THR A 144 4.75 -1.93 -7.01
C THR A 144 5.42 -1.48 -8.31
N VAL A 145 6.34 -2.29 -8.82
CA VAL A 145 7.10 -1.95 -10.03
C VAL A 145 6.37 -2.25 -11.34
N ASN A 146 5.36 -3.15 -11.36
CA ASN A 146 4.65 -3.49 -12.59
C ASN A 146 3.21 -3.94 -12.34
N ASP A 147 2.38 -3.91 -13.40
CA ASP A 147 0.96 -4.24 -13.36
C ASP A 147 0.68 -5.69 -12.96
N TYR A 148 1.56 -6.62 -13.33
CA TYR A 148 1.40 -8.03 -12.95
C TYR A 148 1.50 -8.20 -11.44
N LEU A 149 2.49 -7.61 -10.80
CA LEU A 149 2.64 -7.65 -9.34
C LEU A 149 1.50 -6.94 -8.64
N ALA A 150 1.07 -5.78 -9.15
CA ALA A 150 -0.08 -5.06 -8.61
C ALA A 150 -1.35 -5.93 -8.63
N ARG A 151 -1.65 -6.59 -9.76
CA ARG A 151 -2.78 -7.49 -9.88
C ARG A 151 -2.62 -8.72 -8.97
N ARG A 152 -1.49 -9.42 -9.06
CA ARG A 152 -1.23 -10.64 -8.28
C ARG A 152 -1.39 -10.38 -6.78
N ASP A 153 -0.76 -9.34 -6.27
CA ASP A 153 -0.73 -9.08 -4.84
C ASP A 153 -2.07 -8.52 -4.32
N SER A 154 -2.76 -7.71 -5.14
CA SER A 154 -4.11 -7.23 -4.80
C SER A 154 -5.16 -8.36 -4.79
N GLU A 155 -5.04 -9.33 -5.67
CA GLU A 155 -5.90 -10.50 -5.67
C GLU A 155 -5.55 -11.42 -4.50
N TRP A 156 -4.27 -11.79 -4.34
CA TRP A 156 -3.82 -12.75 -3.33
C TRP A 156 -4.00 -12.22 -1.89
N MET A 157 -3.40 -11.10 -1.55
CA MET A 157 -3.57 -10.49 -0.22
C MET A 157 -4.98 -9.91 -0.05
N GLY A 158 -5.64 -9.58 -1.14
CA GLY A 158 -7.03 -9.13 -1.15
C GLY A 158 -8.00 -10.14 -0.52
N HIS A 159 -7.75 -11.44 -0.64
CA HIS A 159 -8.56 -12.45 0.04
C HIS A 159 -8.51 -12.29 1.57
N LEU A 160 -7.32 -12.02 2.12
CA LEU A 160 -7.13 -11.76 3.55
C LEU A 160 -7.88 -10.50 4.00
N PHE A 161 -7.75 -9.40 3.27
CA PHE A 161 -8.43 -8.16 3.60
C PHE A 161 -9.95 -8.27 3.50
N ARG A 162 -10.46 -8.93 2.44
CA ARG A 162 -11.90 -9.18 2.28
C ARG A 162 -12.45 -10.11 3.35
N PHE A 163 -11.69 -11.12 3.79
CA PHE A 163 -12.05 -11.96 4.93
C PHE A 163 -12.24 -11.11 6.18
N LEU A 164 -11.42 -10.10 6.40
CA LEU A 164 -11.51 -9.15 7.52
C LEU A 164 -12.52 -8.01 7.28
N GLY A 165 -13.20 -7.96 6.14
CA GLY A 165 -14.24 -6.97 5.84
C GLY A 165 -13.76 -5.67 5.21
N LEU A 166 -12.50 -5.58 4.76
CA LEU A 166 -11.97 -4.45 4.00
C LEU A 166 -12.16 -4.64 2.50
N THR A 167 -12.24 -3.53 1.77
CA THR A 167 -12.28 -3.49 0.30
C THR A 167 -10.90 -3.29 -0.29
N VAL A 168 -10.64 -3.94 -1.44
CA VAL A 168 -9.35 -3.87 -2.12
C VAL A 168 -9.58 -3.59 -3.60
N GLY A 169 -8.90 -2.56 -4.10
CA GLY A 169 -8.85 -2.17 -5.50
C GLY A 169 -7.45 -2.36 -6.08
N CYS A 170 -7.38 -2.42 -7.40
CA CYS A 170 -6.13 -2.46 -8.16
C CYS A 170 -6.24 -1.53 -9.36
N ILE A 171 -5.30 -0.60 -9.50
CA ILE A 171 -5.22 0.30 -10.66
C ILE A 171 -4.34 -0.33 -11.72
N GLN A 172 -4.86 -0.40 -12.94
CA GLN A 172 -4.15 -0.90 -14.13
C GLN A 172 -4.28 0.07 -15.30
N ASN A 173 -3.36 -0.01 -16.25
CA ASN A 173 -3.22 0.94 -17.35
C ASN A 173 -4.52 1.15 -18.18
N SER A 174 -5.24 0.08 -18.51
CA SER A 174 -6.40 0.12 -19.40
C SER A 174 -7.71 0.59 -18.75
N MET A 175 -7.69 1.00 -17.47
CA MET A 175 -8.91 1.37 -16.75
C MET A 175 -9.39 2.77 -17.12
N ASP A 176 -10.71 2.89 -17.30
CA ASP A 176 -11.38 4.18 -17.46
C ASP A 176 -11.44 4.97 -16.13
N PRO A 177 -11.67 6.30 -16.18
CA PRO A 177 -11.68 7.14 -14.99
C PRO A 177 -12.76 6.76 -13.96
N GLN A 178 -13.89 6.21 -14.37
CA GLN A 178 -14.94 5.79 -13.44
C GLN A 178 -14.49 4.58 -12.62
N THR A 179 -13.99 3.56 -13.30
CA THR A 179 -13.42 2.37 -12.66
C THR A 179 -12.28 2.74 -11.72
N ARG A 180 -11.39 3.67 -12.13
CA ARG A 180 -10.30 4.16 -11.24
C ARG A 180 -10.86 4.79 -9.97
N ARG A 181 -11.91 5.62 -10.04
CA ARG A 181 -12.56 6.20 -8.85
C ARG A 181 -13.07 5.14 -7.89
N GLU A 182 -13.66 4.07 -8.41
CA GLU A 182 -14.13 2.94 -7.61
C GLU A 182 -12.97 2.21 -6.90
N MET A 183 -11.84 2.03 -7.61
CA MET A 183 -10.65 1.43 -7.01
C MET A 183 -10.04 2.31 -5.92
N TYR A 184 -9.97 3.63 -6.12
CA TYR A 184 -9.50 4.57 -5.09
C TYR A 184 -10.48 4.74 -3.93
N ALA A 185 -11.75 4.40 -4.10
CA ALA A 185 -12.74 4.38 -3.03
C ALA A 185 -12.59 3.17 -2.09
N CYS A 186 -11.80 2.16 -2.46
CA CYS A 186 -11.50 1.03 -1.60
C CYS A 186 -10.63 1.43 -0.40
N ASN A 187 -10.64 0.59 0.65
CA ASN A 187 -9.79 0.81 1.82
C ASN A 187 -8.29 0.68 1.47
N ILE A 188 -7.96 -0.24 0.57
CA ILE A 188 -6.59 -0.51 0.11
C ILE A 188 -6.58 -0.53 -1.41
N THR A 189 -5.63 0.20 -2.03
CA THR A 189 -5.47 0.25 -3.48
C THR A 189 -4.05 -0.12 -3.88
N TYR A 190 -3.93 -1.10 -4.75
CA TYR A 190 -2.66 -1.52 -5.36
C TYR A 190 -2.49 -0.87 -6.73
N GLY A 191 -1.27 -0.60 -7.13
CA GLY A 191 -0.95 -0.08 -8.45
C GLY A 191 0.54 0.14 -8.65
N THR A 192 0.93 0.56 -9.85
CA THR A 192 2.31 0.92 -10.15
C THR A 192 2.59 2.39 -9.84
N ALA A 193 3.86 2.73 -9.62
CA ALA A 193 4.28 4.12 -9.41
C ALA A 193 3.84 5.03 -10.57
N SER A 194 3.93 4.54 -11.81
CA SER A 194 3.53 5.27 -13.01
C SER A 194 2.03 5.55 -13.03
N GLU A 195 1.18 4.55 -12.71
CA GLU A 195 -0.27 4.72 -12.70
C GLU A 195 -0.72 5.74 -11.65
N PHE A 196 -0.23 5.62 -10.41
CA PHE A 196 -0.50 6.62 -9.36
C PHE A 196 -0.01 8.01 -9.75
N GLY A 197 1.18 8.11 -10.35
CA GLY A 197 1.76 9.37 -10.79
C GLY A 197 1.00 10.01 -11.95
N PHE A 198 0.59 9.23 -12.96
CA PHE A 198 -0.23 9.75 -14.05
C PHE A 198 -1.63 10.17 -13.59
N ASP A 199 -2.25 9.44 -12.68
CA ASP A 199 -3.54 9.87 -12.09
C ASP A 199 -3.37 11.18 -11.32
N TYR A 200 -2.29 11.32 -10.55
CA TYR A 200 -1.99 12.59 -9.86
C TYR A 200 -1.81 13.76 -10.83
N LEU A 201 -1.08 13.55 -11.93
CA LEU A 201 -0.88 14.60 -12.94
C LEU A 201 -2.18 14.95 -13.66
N ARG A 202 -3.02 13.97 -13.99
CA ARG A 202 -4.34 14.21 -14.59
C ARG A 202 -5.24 15.00 -13.65
N ASP A 203 -5.32 14.58 -12.40
CA ASP A 203 -6.17 15.22 -11.38
C ASP A 203 -5.76 16.66 -11.09
N ASN A 204 -4.46 16.97 -11.09
CA ASN A 204 -3.96 18.30 -10.74
C ASN A 204 -3.66 19.20 -11.94
N GLY A 205 -3.42 18.64 -13.13
CA GLY A 205 -3.05 19.39 -14.33
C GLY A 205 -4.15 19.52 -15.38
N MET A 206 -5.08 18.58 -15.44
CA MET A 206 -6.08 18.52 -16.52
C MET A 206 -7.52 18.60 -16.02
N THR A 207 -7.78 18.30 -14.77
CA THR A 207 -9.12 18.26 -14.18
C THR A 207 -9.50 19.61 -13.58
N SER A 208 -10.58 20.21 -14.03
CA SER A 208 -11.04 21.54 -13.59
C SER A 208 -11.91 21.48 -12.34
N ARG A 209 -12.51 20.34 -12.03
CA ARG A 209 -13.43 20.15 -10.90
C ARG A 209 -12.93 19.03 -10.00
N LYS A 210 -13.09 19.21 -8.69
CA LYS A 210 -12.69 18.22 -7.69
C LYS A 210 -13.47 16.89 -7.84
N GLU A 211 -14.72 16.96 -8.27
CA GLU A 211 -15.58 15.80 -8.46
C GLU A 211 -15.10 14.89 -9.61
N ASP A 212 -14.38 15.46 -10.57
CA ASP A 212 -13.86 14.73 -11.74
C ASP A 212 -12.52 14.05 -11.44
N GLN A 213 -11.87 14.39 -10.33
CA GLN A 213 -10.64 13.75 -9.89
C GLN A 213 -10.88 12.27 -9.55
N VAL A 214 -9.91 11.43 -9.89
CA VAL A 214 -10.00 9.98 -9.61
C VAL A 214 -9.40 9.63 -8.25
N GLN A 215 -8.31 10.28 -7.85
CA GLN A 215 -7.68 10.05 -6.56
C GLN A 215 -8.46 10.75 -5.43
N ARG A 216 -8.27 10.23 -4.23
CA ARG A 216 -8.73 10.82 -2.98
C ARG A 216 -7.53 11.46 -2.25
N ASP A 217 -7.62 11.62 -0.95
CA ASP A 217 -6.48 12.09 -0.16
C ASP A 217 -5.37 11.02 -0.08
N HIS A 218 -4.13 11.49 0.00
CA HIS A 218 -2.97 10.63 0.21
C HIS A 218 -2.72 10.48 1.70
N TYR A 219 -3.03 9.31 2.24
CA TYR A 219 -2.94 9.07 3.68
C TYR A 219 -1.73 8.21 4.07
N PHE A 220 -1.70 6.99 3.57
CA PHE A 220 -0.65 6.03 3.88
C PHE A 220 -0.26 5.27 2.61
N CYS A 221 1.05 5.13 2.39
CA CYS A 221 1.58 4.44 1.22
C CYS A 221 2.74 3.54 1.62
N ILE A 222 2.74 2.32 1.10
CA ILE A 222 3.91 1.43 1.10
C ILE A 222 4.43 1.39 -0.33
N ILE A 223 5.74 1.59 -0.48
CA ILE A 223 6.45 1.47 -1.75
C ILE A 223 7.29 0.21 -1.68
N ASP A 224 6.92 -0.80 -2.48
CA ASP A 224 7.74 -2.01 -2.63
C ASP A 224 8.85 -1.75 -3.66
N GLU A 225 10.02 -2.36 -3.43
CA GLU A 225 11.22 -2.15 -4.25
C GLU A 225 11.57 -0.66 -4.41
N VAL A 226 11.66 0.02 -3.27
CA VAL A 226 11.84 1.47 -3.17
C VAL A 226 13.10 2.01 -3.89
N ASP A 227 14.15 1.22 -4.00
CA ASP A 227 15.37 1.50 -4.74
C ASP A 227 15.09 1.57 -6.25
N SER A 228 14.33 0.63 -6.80
CA SER A 228 13.91 0.68 -8.21
C SER A 228 13.08 1.94 -8.49
N ILE A 229 12.06 2.20 -7.69
CA ILE A 229 11.08 3.28 -7.94
C ILE A 229 11.69 4.67 -7.65
N LEU A 230 12.36 4.86 -6.51
CA LEU A 230 12.82 6.17 -6.06
C LEU A 230 14.27 6.50 -6.45
N VAL A 231 15.03 5.55 -6.98
CA VAL A 231 16.42 5.76 -7.41
C VAL A 231 16.58 5.49 -8.90
N ASP A 232 16.30 4.27 -9.37
CA ASP A 232 16.57 3.87 -10.74
C ASP A 232 15.63 4.56 -11.74
N GLU A 233 14.31 4.54 -11.47
CA GLU A 233 13.29 5.14 -12.33
C GLU A 233 13.07 6.64 -12.06
N ALA A 234 13.54 7.17 -10.95
CA ALA A 234 13.31 8.56 -10.54
C ALA A 234 13.82 9.62 -11.53
N ARG A 235 14.70 9.24 -12.43
CA ARG A 235 15.24 10.13 -13.49
C ARG A 235 14.31 10.25 -14.70
N THR A 236 13.35 9.34 -14.84
CA THR A 236 12.42 9.34 -15.97
C THR A 236 11.21 10.19 -15.61
N PRO A 237 11.01 11.38 -16.24
CA PRO A 237 9.87 12.21 -15.94
C PRO A 237 8.57 11.58 -16.45
N LEU A 238 7.50 11.67 -15.67
CA LEU A 238 6.17 11.40 -16.16
C LEU A 238 5.68 12.58 -16.99
N ILE A 239 5.39 12.37 -18.27
CA ILE A 239 4.97 13.42 -19.20
C ILE A 239 3.57 13.11 -19.72
N ILE A 240 2.64 14.05 -19.55
CA ILE A 240 1.34 14.04 -20.21
C ILE A 240 1.38 15.10 -21.31
N SER A 241 1.13 14.69 -22.57
CA SER A 241 0.93 15.62 -23.69
C SER A 241 -0.51 15.50 -24.19
N GLY A 242 -1.14 16.63 -24.46
CA GLY A 242 -2.42 16.73 -25.11
C GLY A 242 -2.32 17.33 -26.51
N PRO A 243 -3.34 17.22 -27.34
CA PRO A 243 -3.38 17.94 -28.61
C PRO A 243 -3.25 19.44 -28.31
N MET A 244 -2.29 20.06 -28.94
CA MET A 244 -2.13 21.50 -28.90
C MET A 244 -3.36 22.11 -29.58
N GLN A 245 -4.15 22.93 -28.89
CA GLN A 245 -5.11 23.78 -29.58
C GLN A 245 -4.30 24.67 -30.51
N ASP A 246 -4.70 24.71 -31.80
CA ASP A 246 -4.10 25.58 -32.78
C ASP A 246 -4.04 27.00 -32.21
N CYS A 247 -2.85 27.45 -31.89
CA CYS A 247 -2.66 28.79 -31.34
C CYS A 247 -2.78 29.76 -32.53
N LEU A 248 -3.90 30.45 -32.61
CA LEU A 248 -4.17 31.47 -33.65
C LEU A 248 -3.09 32.57 -33.73
N LEU A 249 -2.16 32.60 -32.79
CA LEU A 249 -0.99 33.47 -32.78
C LEU A 249 -0.02 33.22 -33.96
N TYR A 250 -0.07 32.05 -34.61
CA TYR A 250 0.77 31.75 -35.77
C TYR A 250 0.16 32.13 -37.10
N THR A 251 -1.04 32.71 -37.13
CA THR A 251 -1.73 33.15 -38.35
C THR A 251 -1.51 34.62 -38.67
N SER A 252 -0.76 35.38 -37.89
CA SER A 252 -0.33 36.73 -38.31
C SER A 252 0.75 36.60 -39.38
N PRO A 253 0.57 37.24 -40.54
CA PRO A 253 1.57 37.17 -41.60
C PRO A 253 2.93 37.71 -41.12
N SER A 254 3.97 37.00 -41.45
CA SER A 254 5.32 37.44 -41.16
C SER A 254 5.57 38.82 -41.80
N PRO A 255 6.35 39.73 -41.15
CA PRO A 255 6.74 41.00 -41.80
C PRO A 255 7.35 40.84 -43.17
N ARG A 256 7.86 39.66 -43.53
CA ARG A 256 8.36 39.34 -44.88
C ARG A 256 7.25 39.07 -45.91
N ASP A 257 6.07 38.71 -45.47
CA ASP A 257 4.94 38.41 -46.37
C ASP A 257 4.17 39.70 -46.80
N ILE A 258 4.36 40.78 -46.04
CA ILE A 258 3.74 42.09 -46.30
C ILE A 258 4.51 42.88 -47.37
N SER A 259 5.78 42.50 -47.69
CA SER A 259 6.62 43.24 -48.66
C SER A 259 6.49 42.77 -50.10
N ARG A 260 5.48 41.93 -50.43
CA ARG A 260 5.26 41.38 -51.78
C ARG A 260 3.88 41.65 -52.36
N SER A 261 3.14 42.61 -51.84
CA SER A 261 1.89 43.15 -52.45
C SER A 261 2.07 44.54 -53.00
#